data_80ad24137d6c3b52120661441a1487d9
#
_entry.id   80ad24137d6c3b52120661441a1487d9
#
_cell.length_a   1.000
_cell.length_b   1.000
_cell.length_c   1.000
_cell.angle_alpha   90.00
_cell.angle_beta   90.00
_cell.angle_gamma   90.00
#
_symmetry.space_group_name_H-M   'P 1'
#
loop_
_entity.id
_entity.type
_entity.pdbx_description
1 polymer ?
#
loop_
_entity_poly.entity_id
_entity_poly.type
_entity_poly.pdbx_seq_one_letter_code
_entity_poly.pdbx_strand_id
1 'polypeptide(L)'
;VDEDTFDADKLTDADTIVSKKAFAGPYTLTAFKINESAAYAKNDSYKGLTPAKNSAVQVKYFADASNLKMAVQQGQIDVANRSLSPTDIEDLSKDSKVKVVKGPGGEERFIAFNFKIQPYGESQPDADANKAKAVRQAVANLIDREELSTKVYKGTYTPLYSFIPDGLSGHDDTLKEAYGD
;
A
#
# COMPACT_ATOMS: atom_id res chain seq x y z
N VAL A 1 -16.39 4.56 -14.73
CA VAL A 1 -17.71 3.93 -14.47
C VAL A 1 -18.67 4.43 -15.52
N ASP A 2 -19.46 3.53 -16.07
CA ASP A 2 -20.50 3.85 -17.06
C ASP A 2 -21.74 4.36 -16.30
N GLU A 3 -22.07 5.62 -16.47
CA GLU A 3 -23.18 6.30 -15.78
C GLU A 3 -24.57 5.78 -16.22
N ASP A 4 -24.68 5.27 -17.43
CA ASP A 4 -25.93 4.66 -17.93
C ASP A 4 -26.18 3.26 -17.34
N THR A 5 -25.13 2.64 -16.80
CA THR A 5 -25.19 1.28 -16.25
C THR A 5 -25.29 1.27 -14.73
N PHE A 6 -24.64 2.21 -14.03
CA PHE A 6 -24.56 2.24 -12.57
C PHE A 6 -25.20 3.52 -12.01
N ASP A 7 -26.12 3.34 -11.09
CA ASP A 7 -26.77 4.43 -10.37
C ASP A 7 -25.76 5.16 -9.48
N ALA A 8 -25.66 6.48 -9.60
CA ALA A 8 -24.74 7.30 -8.82
C ALA A 8 -25.06 7.34 -7.31
N ASP A 9 -26.33 7.14 -6.97
CA ASP A 9 -26.83 7.27 -5.58
C ASP A 9 -26.96 5.92 -4.85
N LYS A 10 -26.60 4.80 -5.51
CA LYS A 10 -26.72 3.45 -4.93
C LYS A 10 -25.46 2.63 -5.09
N LEU A 11 -25.12 1.91 -4.03
CA LEU A 11 -24.09 0.88 -4.12
C LEU A 11 -24.61 -0.29 -4.95
N THR A 12 -23.88 -0.61 -6.02
CA THR A 12 -24.19 -1.74 -6.88
C THR A 12 -23.60 -3.02 -6.28
N ASP A 13 -24.40 -4.08 -6.19
CA ASP A 13 -23.94 -5.38 -5.72
C ASP A 13 -22.98 -6.07 -6.71
N ALA A 14 -22.22 -7.05 -6.21
CA ALA A 14 -21.19 -7.72 -7.00
C ALA A 14 -21.74 -8.49 -8.20
N ASP A 15 -22.90 -9.14 -8.07
CA ASP A 15 -23.52 -9.94 -9.14
C ASP A 15 -23.99 -9.03 -10.27
N THR A 16 -24.58 -7.88 -9.93
CA THR A 16 -24.95 -6.85 -10.90
C THR A 16 -23.72 -6.31 -11.63
N ILE A 17 -22.61 -5.99 -10.92
CA ILE A 17 -21.36 -5.53 -11.53
C ILE A 17 -20.83 -6.56 -12.52
N VAL A 18 -20.79 -7.84 -12.14
CA VAL A 18 -20.34 -8.94 -13.01
C VAL A 18 -21.23 -9.09 -14.24
N SER A 19 -22.54 -9.08 -14.05
CA SER A 19 -23.53 -9.32 -15.12
C SER A 19 -23.56 -8.22 -16.17
N LYS A 20 -23.40 -6.96 -15.78
CA LYS A 20 -23.45 -5.78 -16.66
C LYS A 20 -22.24 -5.65 -17.58
N LYS A 21 -21.10 -6.20 -17.22
CA LYS A 21 -19.86 -6.19 -18.01
C LYS A 21 -19.39 -4.79 -18.47
N ALA A 22 -19.74 -3.75 -17.74
CA ALA A 22 -19.44 -2.35 -18.05
C ALA A 22 -18.03 -1.97 -17.59
N PHE A 23 -17.00 -2.59 -18.17
CA PHE A 23 -15.60 -2.42 -17.80
C PHE A 23 -14.81 -1.71 -18.90
N ALA A 24 -14.09 -0.66 -18.53
CA ALA A 24 -13.21 0.09 -19.45
C ALA A 24 -11.75 -0.40 -19.45
N GLY A 25 -11.38 -1.29 -18.53
CA GLY A 25 -10.03 -1.80 -18.38
C GLY A 25 -9.69 -2.97 -19.32
N PRO A 26 -8.41 -3.43 -19.31
CA PRO A 26 -7.95 -4.55 -20.14
C PRO A 26 -8.52 -5.91 -19.72
N TYR A 27 -9.19 -5.97 -18.56
CA TYR A 27 -9.88 -7.14 -18.05
C TYR A 27 -11.30 -6.82 -17.63
N THR A 28 -12.19 -7.81 -17.73
CA THR A 28 -13.55 -7.79 -17.21
C THR A 28 -13.66 -8.71 -16.01
N LEU A 29 -14.38 -8.30 -14.96
CA LEU A 29 -14.67 -9.15 -13.80
C LEU A 29 -15.71 -10.22 -14.22
N THR A 30 -15.41 -11.49 -13.99
CA THR A 30 -16.26 -12.62 -14.34
C THR A 30 -16.85 -13.33 -13.13
N ALA A 31 -16.20 -13.23 -11.98
CA ALA A 31 -16.69 -13.73 -10.70
C ALA A 31 -16.08 -12.95 -9.55
N PHE A 32 -16.86 -12.76 -8.48
CA PHE A 32 -16.36 -12.14 -7.25
C PHE A 32 -16.98 -12.81 -6.04
N LYS A 33 -16.14 -13.19 -5.10
CA LYS A 33 -16.54 -13.72 -3.81
C LYS A 33 -15.83 -12.95 -2.72
N ILE A 34 -16.61 -12.23 -1.92
CA ILE A 34 -16.08 -11.31 -0.91
C ILE A 34 -15.11 -12.02 0.04
N ASN A 35 -13.96 -11.40 0.32
CA ASN A 35 -12.88 -11.91 1.18
C ASN A 35 -12.27 -13.25 0.72
N GLU A 36 -12.60 -13.76 -0.46
CA GLU A 36 -12.10 -15.05 -0.94
C GLU A 36 -11.39 -14.91 -2.28
N SER A 37 -12.08 -14.43 -3.32
CA SER A 37 -11.49 -14.42 -4.66
C SER A 37 -12.16 -13.42 -5.62
N ALA A 38 -11.40 -13.05 -6.67
CA ALA A 38 -11.94 -12.38 -7.85
C ALA A 38 -11.36 -13.02 -9.11
N ALA A 39 -12.21 -13.28 -10.11
CA ALA A 39 -11.79 -13.80 -11.39
C ALA A 39 -12.02 -12.78 -12.51
N TYR A 40 -11.04 -12.68 -13.39
CA TYR A 40 -11.06 -11.74 -14.51
C TYR A 40 -10.74 -12.47 -15.80
N ALA A 41 -11.41 -12.10 -16.88
CA ALA A 41 -11.10 -12.48 -18.24
C ALA A 41 -10.58 -11.29 -19.04
N LYS A 42 -9.80 -11.55 -20.07
CA LYS A 42 -9.36 -10.53 -21.01
C LYS A 42 -10.56 -9.80 -21.61
N ASN A 43 -10.46 -8.48 -21.69
CA ASN A 43 -11.47 -7.63 -22.35
C ASN A 43 -11.05 -7.39 -23.82
N ASP A 44 -11.67 -8.11 -24.74
CA ASP A 44 -11.40 -7.97 -26.17
C ASP A 44 -11.91 -6.63 -26.75
N SER A 45 -12.79 -5.92 -26.02
CA SER A 45 -13.27 -4.59 -26.41
C SER A 45 -12.38 -3.45 -25.93
N TYR A 46 -11.30 -3.75 -25.19
CA TYR A 46 -10.40 -2.73 -24.64
C TYR A 46 -9.67 -1.95 -25.76
N LYS A 47 -9.72 -0.61 -25.69
CA LYS A 47 -9.12 0.32 -26.66
C LYS A 47 -7.95 1.14 -26.12
N GLY A 48 -7.53 0.88 -24.86
CA GLY A 48 -6.44 1.62 -24.23
C GLY A 48 -5.05 1.16 -24.68
N LEU A 49 -4.02 1.82 -24.15
CA LEU A 49 -2.63 1.66 -24.58
C LEU A 49 -1.99 0.33 -24.13
N THR A 50 -2.53 -0.33 -23.09
CA THR A 50 -1.91 -1.51 -22.49
C THR A 50 -2.89 -2.70 -22.52
N PRO A 51 -2.99 -3.42 -23.66
CA PRO A 51 -3.87 -4.58 -23.76
C PRO A 51 -3.37 -5.74 -22.88
N ALA A 52 -4.29 -6.57 -22.42
CA ALA A 52 -3.97 -7.78 -21.68
C ALA A 52 -3.11 -8.74 -22.51
N LYS A 53 -2.03 -9.26 -21.90
CA LYS A 53 -1.13 -10.24 -22.54
C LYS A 53 -1.53 -11.69 -22.23
N ASN A 54 -2.24 -11.92 -21.11
CA ASN A 54 -2.77 -13.20 -20.69
C ASN A 54 -4.31 -13.24 -20.83
N SER A 55 -4.87 -14.41 -20.92
CA SER A 55 -6.32 -14.62 -21.13
C SER A 55 -7.17 -14.37 -19.90
N ALA A 56 -6.62 -14.61 -18.71
CA ALA A 56 -7.33 -14.51 -17.45
C ALA A 56 -6.38 -14.15 -16.30
N VAL A 57 -6.96 -13.60 -15.22
CA VAL A 57 -6.30 -13.39 -13.92
C VAL A 57 -7.23 -13.88 -12.83
N GLN A 58 -6.69 -14.66 -11.89
CA GLN A 58 -7.40 -15.04 -10.69
C GLN A 58 -6.71 -14.39 -9.49
N VAL A 59 -7.44 -13.60 -8.72
CA VAL A 59 -6.99 -13.02 -7.45
C VAL A 59 -7.54 -13.88 -6.33
N LYS A 60 -6.67 -14.26 -5.40
CA LYS A 60 -7.01 -15.00 -4.19
C LYS A 60 -6.63 -14.16 -2.98
N TYR A 61 -7.54 -13.99 -2.05
CA TYR A 61 -7.29 -13.23 -0.82
C TYR A 61 -6.80 -14.16 0.28
N PHE A 62 -5.80 -13.71 1.02
CA PHE A 62 -5.23 -14.42 2.16
C PHE A 62 -5.46 -13.61 3.42
N ALA A 63 -5.96 -14.26 4.48
CA ALA A 63 -6.22 -13.61 5.76
C ALA A 63 -4.93 -13.31 6.53
N ASP A 64 -3.86 -14.06 6.27
CA ASP A 64 -2.58 -13.90 6.95
C ASP A 64 -1.38 -14.02 6.01
N ALA A 65 -0.29 -13.38 6.41
CA ALA A 65 0.96 -13.32 5.64
C ALA A 65 1.67 -14.67 5.52
N SER A 66 1.54 -15.55 6.51
CA SER A 66 2.21 -16.86 6.51
C SER A 66 1.67 -17.75 5.42
N ASN A 67 0.35 -17.80 5.25
CA ASN A 67 -0.30 -18.55 4.18
C ASN A 67 0.02 -17.96 2.81
N LEU A 68 0.07 -16.63 2.68
CA LEU A 68 0.48 -15.95 1.45
C LEU A 68 1.93 -16.31 1.07
N LYS A 69 2.86 -16.23 2.03
CA LYS A 69 4.27 -16.65 1.84
C LYS A 69 4.38 -18.09 1.36
N MET A 70 3.70 -19.00 2.06
CA MET A 70 3.71 -20.43 1.71
C MET A 70 3.15 -20.69 0.31
N ALA A 71 2.06 -20.01 -0.05
CA ALA A 71 1.43 -20.16 -1.35
C ALA A 71 2.36 -19.77 -2.52
N VAL A 72 3.13 -18.66 -2.40
CA VAL A 72 4.09 -18.27 -3.43
C VAL A 72 5.30 -19.21 -3.46
N GLN A 73 5.82 -19.65 -2.32
CA GLN A 73 6.94 -20.60 -2.26
C GLN A 73 6.61 -21.96 -2.89
N GLN A 74 5.36 -22.40 -2.73
CA GLN A 74 4.88 -23.69 -3.29
C GLN A 74 4.38 -23.58 -4.74
N GLY A 75 4.39 -22.37 -5.33
CA GLY A 75 3.90 -22.16 -6.69
C GLY A 75 2.37 -22.30 -6.82
N GLN A 76 1.63 -22.17 -5.73
CA GLN A 76 0.16 -22.17 -5.74
C GLN A 76 -0.41 -20.85 -6.28
N ILE A 77 0.39 -19.79 -6.25
CA ILE A 77 0.15 -18.49 -6.86
C ILE A 77 1.41 -18.04 -7.58
N ASP A 78 1.25 -17.28 -8.67
CA ASP A 78 2.36 -16.76 -9.47
C ASP A 78 2.92 -15.45 -8.91
N VAL A 79 2.09 -14.66 -8.25
CA VAL A 79 2.45 -13.33 -7.72
C VAL A 79 1.85 -13.14 -6.34
N ALA A 80 2.68 -12.77 -5.36
CA ALA A 80 2.24 -12.25 -4.06
C ALA A 80 2.42 -10.73 -4.05
N ASN A 81 1.39 -9.98 -3.67
CA ASN A 81 1.42 -8.53 -3.60
C ASN A 81 0.88 -8.05 -2.25
N ARG A 82 1.65 -7.18 -1.57
CA ARG A 82 1.35 -6.63 -0.25
C ARG A 82 1.35 -7.66 0.90
N SER A 83 1.11 -7.19 2.11
CA SER A 83 0.89 -7.98 3.35
C SER A 83 2.04 -8.88 3.82
N LEU A 84 3.14 -9.00 3.08
CA LEU A 84 4.32 -9.70 3.55
C LEU A 84 5.14 -8.82 4.50
N SER A 85 5.62 -9.40 5.59
CA SER A 85 6.50 -8.69 6.52
C SER A 85 7.89 -8.46 5.91
N PRO A 86 8.68 -7.48 6.40
CA PRO A 86 10.06 -7.30 5.99
C PRO A 86 10.91 -8.57 6.12
N THR A 87 10.68 -9.35 7.16
CA THR A 87 11.36 -10.65 7.38
C THR A 87 10.94 -11.68 6.33
N ASP A 88 9.65 -11.75 5.99
CA ASP A 88 9.18 -12.66 4.94
C ASP A 88 9.78 -12.32 3.58
N ILE A 89 9.88 -11.02 3.27
CA ILE A 89 10.50 -10.53 2.04
C ILE A 89 11.99 -10.86 2.01
N GLU A 90 12.69 -10.70 3.15
CA GLU A 90 14.10 -11.10 3.28
C GLU A 90 14.29 -12.60 3.04
N ASP A 91 13.45 -13.46 3.63
CA ASP A 91 13.51 -14.90 3.44
C ASP A 91 13.19 -15.31 1.99
N LEU A 92 12.15 -14.73 1.41
CA LEU A 92 11.79 -14.99 0.00
C LEU A 92 12.89 -14.54 -0.97
N SER A 93 13.65 -13.50 -0.63
CA SER A 93 14.77 -13.04 -1.46
C SER A 93 15.93 -14.05 -1.54
N LYS A 94 16.01 -14.99 -0.59
CA LYS A 94 16.99 -16.10 -0.56
C LYS A 94 16.49 -17.35 -1.29
N ASP A 95 15.21 -17.42 -1.63
CA ASP A 95 14.62 -18.55 -2.34
C ASP A 95 14.86 -18.40 -3.85
N SER A 96 15.62 -19.34 -4.43
CA SER A 96 15.96 -19.32 -5.86
C SER A 96 14.75 -19.46 -6.81
N LYS A 97 13.60 -19.91 -6.31
CA LYS A 97 12.35 -20.06 -7.07
C LYS A 97 11.51 -18.79 -7.08
N VAL A 98 11.82 -17.82 -6.21
CA VAL A 98 11.04 -16.59 -6.04
C VAL A 98 11.88 -15.38 -6.43
N LYS A 99 11.30 -14.49 -7.25
CA LYS A 99 11.91 -13.19 -7.57
C LYS A 99 11.21 -12.10 -6.77
N VAL A 100 11.92 -11.51 -5.81
CA VAL A 100 11.44 -10.32 -5.10
C VAL A 100 11.71 -9.08 -5.95
N VAL A 101 10.68 -8.30 -6.24
CA VAL A 101 10.76 -7.02 -6.95
C VAL A 101 10.36 -5.91 -5.99
N LYS A 102 11.27 -4.99 -5.73
CA LYS A 102 11.03 -3.79 -4.92
C LYS A 102 10.99 -2.57 -5.83
N GLY A 103 10.15 -1.61 -5.49
CA GLY A 103 10.04 -0.35 -6.20
C GLY A 103 9.48 0.74 -5.30
N PRO A 104 9.56 2.02 -5.70
CA PRO A 104 8.97 3.12 -4.95
C PRO A 104 7.46 2.90 -4.81
N GLY A 105 6.95 3.13 -3.61
CA GLY A 105 5.53 2.97 -3.25
C GLY A 105 4.86 4.28 -2.92
N GLY A 106 3.54 4.23 -2.75
CA GLY A 106 2.73 5.36 -2.29
C GLY A 106 2.32 5.26 -0.82
N GLU A 107 2.92 4.35 -0.05
CA GLU A 107 2.63 4.18 1.38
C GLU A 107 3.68 4.88 2.22
N GLU A 108 3.24 5.68 3.19
CA GLU A 108 4.10 6.31 4.19
C GLU A 108 3.77 5.84 5.60
N ARG A 109 4.77 5.85 6.47
CA ARG A 109 4.66 5.58 7.91
C ARG A 109 5.09 6.81 8.67
N PHE A 110 4.23 7.34 9.53
CA PHE A 110 4.48 8.56 10.27
C PHE A 110 3.95 8.49 11.69
N ILE A 111 4.46 9.36 12.55
CA ILE A 111 3.94 9.57 13.90
C ILE A 111 3.07 10.81 13.89
N ALA A 112 1.79 10.65 14.20
CA ALA A 112 0.86 11.75 14.37
C ALA A 112 0.75 12.15 15.84
N PHE A 113 0.89 13.43 16.14
CA PHE A 113 0.68 13.99 17.47
C PHE A 113 -0.71 14.59 17.57
N ASN A 114 -1.47 14.20 18.60
CA ASN A 114 -2.71 14.88 18.93
C ASN A 114 -2.40 16.14 19.74
N PHE A 115 -2.51 17.31 19.12
CA PHE A 115 -2.13 18.59 19.70
C PHE A 115 -2.92 18.97 20.95
N LYS A 116 -4.12 18.41 21.15
CA LYS A 116 -4.94 18.68 22.33
C LYS A 116 -4.46 17.90 23.56
N ILE A 117 -4.15 16.60 23.39
CA ILE A 117 -3.88 15.70 24.50
C ILE A 117 -2.41 15.28 24.66
N GLN A 118 -1.51 15.69 23.76
CA GLN A 118 -0.07 15.49 23.94
C GLN A 118 0.44 16.20 25.21
N PRO A 119 1.64 15.88 25.73
CA PRO A 119 2.25 16.64 26.81
C PRO A 119 2.27 18.14 26.51
N TYR A 120 1.82 18.98 27.43
CA TYR A 120 1.62 20.43 27.23
C TYR A 120 0.65 20.79 26.12
N GLY A 121 -0.22 19.88 25.67
CA GLY A 121 -1.24 20.12 24.64
C GLY A 121 -2.36 21.06 25.12
N GLU A 122 -3.15 21.55 24.17
CA GLU A 122 -4.17 22.59 24.40
C GLU A 122 -5.18 22.25 25.52
N SER A 123 -5.48 20.97 25.74
CA SER A 123 -6.44 20.51 26.75
C SER A 123 -5.77 20.07 28.07
N GLN A 124 -4.46 20.24 28.21
CA GLN A 124 -3.73 19.87 29.43
C GLN A 124 -3.75 21.02 30.45
N PRO A 125 -3.76 20.74 31.77
CA PRO A 125 -3.70 21.76 32.80
C PRO A 125 -2.46 22.65 32.76
N ASP A 126 -1.37 22.14 32.19
CA ASP A 126 -0.06 22.77 32.02
C ASP A 126 0.22 23.11 30.56
N ALA A 127 -0.81 23.42 29.76
CA ALA A 127 -0.72 23.74 28.34
C ALA A 127 0.33 24.81 28.04
N ASP A 128 1.25 24.50 27.13
CA ASP A 128 2.32 25.38 26.69
C ASP A 128 2.77 24.97 25.26
N ALA A 129 2.45 25.79 24.26
CA ALA A 129 2.72 25.49 22.87
C ALA A 129 4.22 25.29 22.56
N ASN A 130 5.12 26.03 23.24
CA ASN A 130 6.56 25.93 23.05
C ASN A 130 7.11 24.62 23.64
N LYS A 131 6.65 24.26 24.85
CA LYS A 131 7.01 22.97 25.45
C LYS A 131 6.46 21.80 24.65
N ALA A 132 5.21 21.87 24.21
CA ALA A 132 4.61 20.86 23.34
C ALA A 132 5.41 20.67 22.03
N LYS A 133 5.86 21.78 21.40
CA LYS A 133 6.74 21.74 20.24
C LYS A 133 8.10 21.08 20.57
N ALA A 134 8.72 21.46 21.70
CA ALA A 134 9.99 20.89 22.13
C ALA A 134 9.91 19.36 22.36
N VAL A 135 8.79 18.86 22.92
CA VAL A 135 8.56 17.42 23.09
C VAL A 135 8.51 16.72 21.71
N ARG A 136 7.78 17.26 20.74
CA ARG A 136 7.74 16.67 19.39
C ARG A 136 9.11 16.65 18.72
N GLN A 137 9.89 17.73 18.86
CA GLN A 137 11.25 17.81 18.36
C GLN A 137 12.18 16.79 19.05
N ALA A 138 12.06 16.63 20.37
CA ALA A 138 12.82 15.62 21.10
C ALA A 138 12.51 14.20 20.60
N VAL A 139 11.22 13.87 20.38
CA VAL A 139 10.82 12.57 19.80
C VAL A 139 11.43 12.40 18.41
N ALA A 140 11.37 13.41 17.56
CA ALA A 140 11.96 13.35 16.22
C ALA A 140 13.47 13.11 16.25
N ASN A 141 14.20 13.77 17.16
CA ASN A 141 15.65 13.64 17.32
C ASN A 141 16.08 12.30 17.94
N LEU A 142 15.18 11.58 18.61
CA LEU A 142 15.47 10.26 19.19
C LEU A 142 15.24 9.10 18.19
N ILE A 143 14.68 9.37 17.03
CA ILE A 143 14.36 8.35 16.03
C ILE A 143 15.43 8.35 14.94
N ASP A 144 16.26 7.31 14.96
CA ASP A 144 17.16 7.01 13.86
C ASP A 144 16.37 6.33 12.72
N ARG A 145 16.06 7.09 11.69
CA ARG A 145 15.27 6.63 10.54
C ARG A 145 16.03 5.65 9.66
N GLU A 146 17.34 5.80 9.54
CA GLU A 146 18.19 4.86 8.82
C GLU A 146 18.28 3.52 9.53
N GLU A 147 18.41 3.53 10.86
CA GLU A 147 18.39 2.32 11.67
C GLU A 147 17.04 1.59 11.57
N LEU A 148 15.91 2.33 11.61
CA LEU A 148 14.58 1.77 11.36
C LEU A 148 14.49 1.13 9.98
N SER A 149 14.91 1.84 8.93
CA SER A 149 14.93 1.33 7.57
C SER A 149 15.70 0.03 7.43
N THR A 150 16.92 -0.01 7.95
CA THR A 150 17.85 -1.13 7.75
C THR A 150 17.58 -2.30 8.69
N LYS A 151 17.39 -2.03 9.99
CA LYS A 151 17.30 -3.10 11.02
C LYS A 151 15.86 -3.61 11.19
N VAL A 152 14.87 -2.72 11.17
CA VAL A 152 13.46 -3.09 11.38
C VAL A 152 12.80 -3.44 10.08
N TYR A 153 12.85 -2.54 9.11
CA TYR A 153 12.17 -2.72 7.81
C TYR A 153 12.99 -3.47 6.77
N LYS A 154 14.23 -3.85 7.06
CA LYS A 154 15.09 -4.64 6.15
C LYS A 154 15.21 -4.04 4.75
N GLY A 155 15.25 -2.73 4.67
CA GLY A 155 15.32 -1.98 3.40
C GLY A 155 14.04 -2.06 2.55
N THR A 156 12.89 -2.38 3.14
CA THR A 156 11.58 -2.32 2.46
C THR A 156 10.91 -0.96 2.57
N TYR A 157 11.39 -0.11 3.45
CA TYR A 157 11.03 1.30 3.58
C TYR A 157 12.30 2.14 3.58
N THR A 158 12.22 3.36 3.06
CA THR A 158 13.28 4.35 3.05
C THR A 158 12.87 5.58 3.86
N PRO A 159 13.80 6.30 4.50
CA PRO A 159 13.49 7.57 5.16
C PRO A 159 12.84 8.55 4.17
N LEU A 160 11.81 9.25 4.62
CA LEU A 160 11.05 10.20 3.83
C LEU A 160 11.18 11.61 4.42
N TYR A 161 11.46 12.58 3.55
CA TYR A 161 11.61 14.00 3.88
C TYR A 161 10.60 14.88 3.12
N SER A 162 9.50 14.30 2.71
CA SER A 162 8.39 14.92 2.00
C SER A 162 7.07 14.43 2.58
N PHE A 163 5.98 15.17 2.35
CA PHE A 163 4.61 14.66 2.60
C PHE A 163 4.11 13.76 1.47
N ILE A 164 4.86 13.68 0.37
CA ILE A 164 4.50 12.87 -0.79
C ILE A 164 5.57 11.78 -0.92
N PRO A 165 5.19 10.49 -0.91
CA PRO A 165 6.12 9.40 -1.13
C PRO A 165 6.86 9.49 -2.46
N ASP A 166 8.10 8.99 -2.50
CA ASP A 166 9.00 9.02 -3.65
C ASP A 166 8.40 8.44 -4.95
N GLY A 167 7.48 7.47 -4.84
CA GLY A 167 6.79 6.88 -5.99
C GLY A 167 5.67 7.72 -6.59
N LEU A 168 5.37 8.91 -6.06
CA LEU A 168 4.23 9.73 -6.47
C LEU A 168 4.66 11.07 -7.07
N SER A 169 3.85 11.55 -8.01
CA SER A 169 4.05 12.88 -8.62
C SER A 169 3.90 13.98 -7.57
N GLY A 170 4.82 14.92 -7.55
CA GLY A 170 4.88 16.02 -6.58
C GLY A 170 5.79 15.76 -5.38
N HIS A 171 6.46 14.60 -5.32
CA HIS A 171 7.54 14.38 -4.37
C HIS A 171 8.67 15.40 -4.58
N ASP A 172 9.21 15.93 -3.47
CA ASP A 172 10.43 16.72 -3.45
C ASP A 172 11.23 16.45 -2.15
N ASP A 173 12.53 16.70 -2.18
CA ASP A 173 13.45 16.50 -1.07
C ASP A 173 13.81 17.78 -0.31
N THR A 174 13.04 18.86 -0.45
CA THR A 174 13.35 20.17 0.16
C THR A 174 13.57 20.07 1.67
N LEU A 175 12.80 19.25 2.36
CA LEU A 175 12.94 19.07 3.81
C LEU A 175 14.18 18.25 4.22
N LYS A 176 14.82 17.56 3.29
CA LYS A 176 16.04 16.80 3.55
C LYS A 176 17.21 17.70 3.89
N GLU A 177 17.33 18.86 3.24
CA GLU A 177 18.38 19.84 3.55
C GLU A 177 18.25 20.42 4.98
N ALA A 178 17.01 20.54 5.49
CA ALA A 178 16.73 21.10 6.80
C ALA A 178 16.71 20.07 7.94
N TYR A 179 16.36 18.81 7.65
CA TYR A 179 16.06 17.78 8.64
C TYR A 179 16.66 16.40 8.31
N GLY A 180 17.40 16.29 7.24
CA GLY A 180 18.19 15.10 6.92
C GLY A 180 19.41 14.96 7.81
N ASP A 181 19.85 13.74 8.05
CA ASP A 181 21.10 13.43 8.79
C ASP A 181 22.33 13.63 7.89
#